data_16fd527289f9fe7484b80fae41a201f4
#
_entry.id   16fd527289f9fe7484b80fae41a201f4
#
_cell.length_a   1.000
_cell.length_b   1.000
_cell.length_c   1.000
_cell.angle_alpha   90.00
_cell.angle_beta   90.00
_cell.angle_gamma   90.00
#
_symmetry.space_group_name_H-M   'P 1'
#
loop_
_entity.id
_entity.type
_entity.pdbx_description
1 polymer ?
#
loop_
_entity_poly.entity_id
_entity_poly.type
_entity_poly.pdbx_seq_one_letter_code
_entity_poly.pdbx_strand_id
1 'polypeptide(L)'
;MLTIIIIFLVITLSYFYLFKNKNLKNNDKIEQPIYNLLTEFFEIDYNNKPLDYSNVVNNHRLITLLTLNKNRFLDYKDKYKKFKVKINSIYEKDSNNYIVELQVLQEEKMDIKTDYTCLIQKENNKYYINRIINNILLEDRNPENFITNDNLYNDYIKNFVDSIQKQNN
;
A
#
# COMPACT_ATOMS: atom_id res chain seq x y z
N MET A 1 9.10 17.25 -49.02
CA MET A 1 8.38 17.53 -47.78
C MET A 1 7.74 16.30 -47.13
N LEU A 2 7.07 15.44 -47.90
CA LEU A 2 6.43 14.21 -47.40
C LEU A 2 7.44 13.23 -46.76
N THR A 3 8.60 13.03 -47.35
CA THR A 3 9.67 12.12 -46.89
C THR A 3 10.22 12.50 -45.51
N ILE A 4 10.35 13.80 -45.22
CA ILE A 4 10.86 14.29 -43.93
C ILE A 4 9.84 14.01 -42.80
N ILE A 5 8.53 14.17 -43.10
CA ILE A 5 7.45 13.90 -42.16
C ILE A 5 7.41 12.40 -41.79
N ILE A 6 7.61 11.52 -42.77
CA ILE A 6 7.62 10.06 -42.54
C ILE A 6 8.83 9.66 -41.68
N ILE A 7 10.01 10.24 -41.91
CA ILE A 7 11.21 9.95 -41.12
C ILE A 7 11.00 10.41 -39.66
N PHE A 8 10.42 11.59 -39.45
CA PHE A 8 10.15 12.10 -38.11
C PHE A 8 9.14 11.22 -37.35
N LEU A 9 8.10 10.73 -38.05
CA LEU A 9 7.08 9.85 -37.50
C LEU A 9 7.68 8.48 -37.11
N VAL A 10 8.57 7.92 -37.90
CA VAL A 10 9.26 6.67 -37.62
C VAL A 10 10.19 6.83 -36.41
N ILE A 11 10.92 7.94 -36.29
CA ILE A 11 11.83 8.21 -35.17
C ILE A 11 11.02 8.38 -33.86
N THR A 12 9.90 9.12 -33.89
CA THR A 12 9.05 9.31 -32.71
C THR A 12 8.37 8.02 -32.26
N LEU A 13 7.87 7.20 -33.18
CA LEU A 13 7.31 5.89 -32.87
C LEU A 13 8.36 4.91 -32.33
N SER A 14 9.56 4.90 -32.89
CA SER A 14 10.68 4.08 -32.41
C SER A 14 11.11 4.50 -30.98
N TYR A 15 11.19 5.81 -30.73
CA TYR A 15 11.50 6.34 -29.41
C TYR A 15 10.43 5.96 -28.38
N PHE A 16 9.17 6.08 -28.74
CA PHE A 16 8.03 5.70 -27.88
C PHE A 16 8.03 4.19 -27.58
N TYR A 17 8.33 3.37 -28.59
CA TYR A 17 8.42 1.91 -28.44
C TYR A 17 9.59 1.50 -27.55
N LEU A 18 10.77 2.11 -27.73
CA LEU A 18 11.95 1.84 -26.91
C LEU A 18 11.75 2.32 -25.45
N PHE A 19 11.09 3.46 -25.26
CA PHE A 19 10.78 3.98 -23.93
C PHE A 19 9.76 3.12 -23.20
N LYS A 20 8.72 2.68 -23.90
CA LYS A 20 7.72 1.74 -23.38
C LYS A 20 8.31 0.40 -23.00
N ASN A 21 9.19 -0.15 -23.84
CA ASN A 21 9.86 -1.43 -23.57
C ASN A 21 10.91 -1.35 -22.45
N LYS A 22 11.59 -0.20 -22.28
CA LYS A 22 12.52 0.01 -21.18
C LYS A 22 11.78 0.09 -19.83
N ASN A 23 10.61 0.71 -19.79
CA ASN A 23 9.77 0.76 -18.61
C ASN A 23 9.16 -0.61 -18.28
N LEU A 24 8.75 -1.40 -19.28
CA LEU A 24 8.23 -2.76 -19.06
C LEU A 24 9.31 -3.71 -18.50
N LYS A 25 10.53 -3.69 -19.02
CA LYS A 25 11.64 -4.55 -18.54
C LYS A 25 12.14 -4.20 -17.13
N ASN A 26 12.03 -2.94 -16.70
CA ASN A 26 12.34 -2.55 -15.33
C ASN A 26 11.22 -2.92 -14.34
N ASN A 27 9.98 -2.94 -14.78
CA ASN A 27 8.83 -3.27 -13.92
C ASN A 27 8.90 -4.72 -13.40
N ASP A 28 9.25 -5.70 -14.24
CA ASP A 28 9.30 -7.11 -13.79
C ASP A 28 10.28 -7.35 -12.62
N LYS A 29 11.39 -6.59 -12.56
CA LYS A 29 12.37 -6.71 -11.46
C LYS A 29 11.92 -6.06 -10.16
N ILE A 30 11.04 -5.07 -10.23
CA ILE A 30 10.54 -4.31 -9.10
C ILE A 30 9.20 -4.87 -8.63
N GLU A 31 8.39 -5.39 -9.53
CA GLU A 31 7.04 -5.85 -9.27
C GLU A 31 7.01 -7.02 -8.28
N GLN A 32 7.85 -8.03 -8.46
CA GLN A 32 7.84 -9.19 -7.59
C GLN A 32 8.22 -8.89 -6.13
N PRO A 33 9.27 -8.11 -5.83
CA PRO A 33 9.58 -7.71 -4.45
C PRO A 33 8.47 -6.87 -3.80
N ILE A 34 7.84 -5.98 -4.55
CA ILE A 34 6.71 -5.18 -4.07
C ILE A 34 5.47 -6.07 -3.84
N TYR A 35 5.20 -7.00 -4.73
CA TYR A 35 4.12 -7.96 -4.57
C TYR A 35 4.30 -8.80 -3.30
N ASN A 36 5.50 -9.29 -3.04
CA ASN A 36 5.81 -10.05 -1.84
C ASN A 36 5.62 -9.21 -0.57
N LEU A 37 6.10 -7.96 -0.56
CA LEU A 37 5.89 -7.02 0.54
C LEU A 37 4.41 -6.80 0.83
N LEU A 38 3.62 -6.52 -0.20
CA LEU A 38 2.17 -6.26 -0.05
C LEU A 38 1.43 -7.51 0.41
N THR A 39 1.80 -8.68 -0.10
CA THR A 39 1.22 -9.96 0.34
C THR A 39 1.51 -10.21 1.80
N GLU A 40 2.76 -10.02 2.25
CA GLU A 40 3.15 -10.17 3.66
C GLU A 40 2.41 -9.18 4.56
N PHE A 41 2.29 -7.91 4.15
CA PHE A 41 1.54 -6.90 4.88
C PHE A 41 0.07 -7.30 5.07
N PHE A 42 -0.62 -7.67 4.01
CA PHE A 42 -2.03 -8.06 4.10
C PHE A 42 -2.21 -9.41 4.81
N GLU A 43 -1.23 -10.30 4.80
CA GLU A 43 -1.27 -11.50 5.65
C GLU A 43 -1.24 -11.16 7.14
N ILE A 44 -0.43 -10.19 7.56
CA ILE A 44 -0.43 -9.70 8.95
C ILE A 44 -1.79 -9.08 9.26
N ASP A 45 -2.31 -8.26 8.34
CA ASP A 45 -3.54 -7.51 8.55
C ASP A 45 -4.80 -8.40 8.57
N TYR A 46 -4.91 -9.36 7.66
CA TYR A 46 -6.10 -10.21 7.51
C TYR A 46 -6.05 -11.54 8.27
N ASN A 47 -4.90 -12.15 8.46
CA ASN A 47 -4.77 -13.54 8.95
C ASN A 47 -4.33 -13.68 10.41
N ASN A 48 -4.39 -12.65 11.22
CA ASN A 48 -4.00 -12.69 12.63
C ASN A 48 -2.59 -13.28 12.88
N LYS A 49 -1.66 -13.14 11.93
CA LYS A 49 -0.26 -13.42 12.20
C LYS A 49 0.22 -12.50 13.33
N PRO A 50 1.29 -12.87 14.07
CA PRO A 50 1.84 -12.01 15.10
C PRO A 50 1.97 -10.56 14.60
N LEU A 51 1.54 -9.61 15.42
CA LEU A 51 1.42 -8.18 15.09
C LEU A 51 2.80 -7.51 15.01
N ASP A 52 3.62 -7.93 14.08
CA ASP A 52 4.88 -7.27 13.81
C ASP A 52 4.89 -6.66 12.40
N TYR A 53 4.43 -5.41 12.33
CA TYR A 53 4.48 -4.63 11.09
C TYR A 53 5.87 -4.06 10.79
N SER A 54 6.84 -4.14 11.72
CA SER A 54 8.16 -3.49 11.57
C SER A 54 8.99 -4.06 10.41
N ASN A 55 8.67 -5.30 10.00
CA ASN A 55 9.34 -5.92 8.85
C ASN A 55 8.83 -5.44 7.49
N VAL A 56 7.63 -4.86 7.45
CA VAL A 56 6.95 -4.48 6.19
C VAL A 56 6.61 -2.99 6.13
N VAL A 57 6.61 -2.30 7.28
CA VAL A 57 6.29 -0.87 7.40
C VAL A 57 7.45 -0.15 8.09
N ASN A 58 7.88 0.99 7.54
CA ASN A 58 8.94 1.81 8.16
C ASN A 58 8.43 3.10 8.81
N ASN A 59 7.14 3.39 8.74
CA ASN A 59 6.53 4.55 9.37
C ASN A 59 5.98 4.19 10.76
N HIS A 60 6.59 4.73 11.83
CA HIS A 60 6.20 4.44 13.22
C HIS A 60 4.75 4.77 13.55
N ARG A 61 4.22 5.89 13.02
CA ARG A 61 2.81 6.25 13.24
C ARG A 61 1.88 5.26 12.58
N LEU A 62 2.20 4.83 11.37
CA LEU A 62 1.42 3.80 10.67
C LEU A 62 1.46 2.47 11.44
N ILE A 63 2.63 2.03 11.91
CA ILE A 63 2.76 0.82 12.73
C ILE A 63 1.86 0.92 13.97
N THR A 64 1.93 2.04 14.70
CA THR A 64 1.10 2.25 15.89
C THR A 64 -0.39 2.17 15.58
N LEU A 65 -0.86 2.88 14.54
CA LEU A 65 -2.26 2.88 14.14
C LEU A 65 -2.75 1.48 13.74
N LEU A 66 -1.97 0.75 12.96
CA LEU A 66 -2.30 -0.61 12.54
C LEU A 66 -2.39 -1.56 13.75
N THR A 67 -1.41 -1.48 14.65
CA THR A 67 -1.38 -2.30 15.86
C THR A 67 -2.58 -2.03 16.76
N LEU A 68 -2.91 -0.77 16.99
CA LEU A 68 -4.06 -0.38 17.82
C LEU A 68 -5.39 -0.81 17.18
N ASN A 69 -5.54 -0.61 15.89
CA ASN A 69 -6.76 -1.01 15.18
C ASN A 69 -6.96 -2.53 15.22
N LYS A 70 -5.90 -3.30 15.04
CA LYS A 70 -6.00 -4.75 15.08
C LYS A 70 -6.37 -5.27 16.47
N ASN A 71 -5.83 -4.67 17.52
CA ASN A 71 -6.20 -5.04 18.90
C ASN A 71 -7.68 -4.78 19.20
N ARG A 72 -8.32 -3.80 18.56
CA ARG A 72 -9.77 -3.57 18.65
C ARG A 72 -10.61 -4.66 17.99
N PHE A 73 -10.07 -5.36 17.00
CA PHE A 73 -10.77 -6.35 16.17
C PHE A 73 -10.38 -7.79 16.46
N LEU A 74 -9.63 -8.05 17.55
CA LEU A 74 -9.23 -9.41 17.94
C LEU A 74 -10.42 -10.35 18.18
N ASP A 75 -11.60 -9.81 18.48
CA ASP A 75 -12.83 -10.61 18.66
C ASP A 75 -13.43 -11.09 17.32
N TYR A 76 -12.90 -10.63 16.20
CA TYR A 76 -13.34 -11.04 14.85
C TYR A 76 -12.45 -12.13 14.24
N LYS A 77 -11.98 -13.07 15.06
CA LYS A 77 -10.93 -14.07 14.75
C LYS A 77 -11.14 -14.94 13.52
N ASP A 78 -12.34 -14.97 12.93
CA ASP A 78 -12.65 -15.99 11.92
C ASP A 78 -12.97 -15.45 10.52
N LYS A 79 -12.74 -14.16 10.24
CA LYS A 79 -13.47 -13.58 9.10
C LYS A 79 -12.74 -13.54 7.76
N TYR A 80 -11.39 -13.61 7.71
CA TYR A 80 -10.73 -13.39 6.41
C TYR A 80 -9.52 -14.30 6.21
N LYS A 81 -9.77 -15.56 5.85
CA LYS A 81 -8.69 -16.56 5.68
C LYS A 81 -8.00 -16.53 4.32
N LYS A 82 -8.65 -15.98 3.29
CA LYS A 82 -8.11 -15.94 1.93
C LYS A 82 -8.28 -14.57 1.31
N PHE A 83 -7.20 -14.04 0.81
CA PHE A 83 -7.18 -12.83 0.02
C PHE A 83 -6.19 -12.95 -1.13
N LYS A 84 -6.37 -12.11 -2.15
CA LYS A 84 -5.48 -11.99 -3.29
C LYS A 84 -5.14 -10.54 -3.51
N VAL A 85 -3.86 -10.24 -3.57
CA VAL A 85 -3.35 -8.93 -3.96
C VAL A 85 -3.22 -8.87 -5.47
N LYS A 86 -3.76 -7.81 -6.08
CA LYS A 86 -3.59 -7.50 -7.49
C LYS A 86 -3.00 -6.11 -7.63
N ILE A 87 -1.78 -6.01 -8.12
CA ILE A 87 -1.16 -4.73 -8.46
C ILE A 87 -1.78 -4.25 -9.78
N ASN A 88 -2.29 -3.04 -9.78
CA ASN A 88 -2.84 -2.39 -10.96
C ASN A 88 -1.78 -1.54 -11.66
N SER A 89 -0.95 -0.83 -10.89
CA SER A 89 0.12 0.02 -11.43
C SER A 89 1.23 0.25 -10.41
N ILE A 90 2.44 0.45 -10.91
CA ILE A 90 3.61 0.88 -10.14
C ILE A 90 4.21 2.09 -10.84
N TYR A 91 4.31 3.22 -10.12
CA TYR A 91 4.93 4.45 -10.58
C TYR A 91 6.19 4.72 -9.77
N GLU A 92 7.32 4.82 -10.43
CA GLU A 92 8.56 5.27 -9.82
C GLU A 92 8.50 6.79 -9.66
N LYS A 93 8.43 7.27 -8.41
CA LYS A 93 8.43 8.69 -8.08
C LYS A 93 9.85 9.25 -8.09
N ASP A 94 10.79 8.49 -7.57
CA ASP A 94 12.24 8.72 -7.58
C ASP A 94 12.96 7.39 -7.36
N SER A 95 14.30 7.39 -7.25
CA SER A 95 15.12 6.17 -7.16
C SER A 95 14.77 5.23 -6.00
N ASN A 96 14.09 5.74 -4.97
CA ASN A 96 13.79 4.98 -3.75
C ASN A 96 12.29 4.97 -3.39
N ASN A 97 11.45 5.72 -4.09
CA ASN A 97 10.04 5.85 -3.76
C ASN A 97 9.15 5.45 -4.92
N TYR A 98 8.16 4.61 -4.63
CA TYR A 98 7.21 4.07 -5.60
C TYR A 98 5.79 4.32 -5.10
N ILE A 99 4.91 4.71 -6.00
CA ILE A 99 3.47 4.76 -5.77
C ILE A 99 2.88 3.51 -6.41
N VAL A 100 2.18 2.72 -5.61
CA VAL A 100 1.58 1.46 -6.05
C VAL A 100 0.07 1.52 -5.86
N GLU A 101 -0.65 1.36 -6.95
CA GLU A 101 -2.09 1.16 -6.92
C GLU A 101 -2.39 -0.33 -6.97
N LEU A 102 -3.20 -0.79 -6.04
CA LEU A 102 -3.51 -2.21 -5.91
C LEU A 102 -4.95 -2.43 -5.47
N GLN A 103 -5.41 -3.65 -5.71
CA GLN A 103 -6.69 -4.14 -5.27
C GLN A 103 -6.50 -5.39 -4.42
N VAL A 104 -7.19 -5.45 -3.29
CA VAL A 104 -7.26 -6.64 -2.44
C VAL A 104 -8.63 -7.28 -2.62
N LEU A 105 -8.61 -8.55 -3.02
CA LEU A 105 -9.79 -9.37 -3.24
C LEU A 105 -9.93 -10.35 -2.08
N GLN A 106 -11.09 -10.38 -1.45
CA GLN A 106 -11.41 -11.35 -0.40
C GLN A 106 -12.18 -12.52 -1.01
N GLU A 107 -11.60 -13.73 -0.97
CA GLU A 107 -12.17 -14.89 -1.67
C GLU A 107 -13.41 -15.49 -0.99
N GLU A 108 -13.57 -15.34 0.34
CA GLU A 108 -14.70 -15.97 1.07
C GLU A 108 -15.99 -15.14 1.04
N LYS A 109 -15.90 -13.87 0.74
CA LYS A 109 -17.05 -13.00 0.49
C LYS A 109 -16.94 -12.53 -0.94
N MET A 110 -17.51 -13.30 -1.85
CA MET A 110 -17.59 -12.95 -3.26
C MET A 110 -17.83 -11.46 -3.41
N ASP A 111 -16.89 -10.80 -4.12
CA ASP A 111 -16.96 -9.43 -4.61
C ASP A 111 -16.57 -8.27 -3.66
N ILE A 112 -16.04 -8.52 -2.47
CA ILE A 112 -15.44 -7.40 -1.74
C ILE A 112 -14.06 -7.13 -2.33
N LYS A 113 -13.99 -6.03 -3.09
CA LYS A 113 -12.77 -5.47 -3.65
C LYS A 113 -12.46 -4.19 -2.89
N THR A 114 -11.28 -4.11 -2.35
CA THR A 114 -10.81 -2.88 -1.70
C THR A 114 -9.61 -2.34 -2.47
N ASP A 115 -9.72 -1.11 -2.93
CA ASP A 115 -8.67 -0.42 -3.65
C ASP A 115 -7.80 0.37 -2.69
N TYR A 116 -6.47 0.22 -2.83
CA TYR A 116 -5.47 0.89 -2.03
C TYR A 116 -4.46 1.63 -2.91
N THR A 117 -3.94 2.72 -2.38
CA THR A 117 -2.73 3.37 -2.88
C THR A 117 -1.66 3.31 -1.80
N CYS A 118 -0.50 2.73 -2.11
CA CYS A 118 0.63 2.63 -1.19
C CYS A 118 1.80 3.47 -1.67
N LEU A 119 2.43 4.21 -0.75
CA LEU A 119 3.77 4.73 -0.95
C LEU A 119 4.76 3.70 -0.42
N ILE A 120 5.54 3.12 -1.33
CA ILE A 120 6.59 2.15 -1.03
C ILE A 120 7.93 2.86 -1.05
N GLN A 121 8.73 2.65 -0.02
CA GLN A 121 10.08 3.18 0.10
C GLN A 121 11.11 2.05 0.09
N LYS A 122 12.20 2.26 -0.66
CA LYS A 122 13.31 1.34 -0.72
C LYS A 122 14.45 1.84 0.16
N GLU A 123 14.84 1.03 1.16
CA GLU A 123 15.95 1.30 2.05
C GLU A 123 16.86 0.07 2.13
N ASN A 124 18.17 0.24 1.94
CA ASN A 124 19.14 -0.86 2.02
C ASN A 124 18.74 -2.10 1.20
N ASN A 125 18.26 -1.89 -0.02
CA ASN A 125 17.75 -2.93 -0.94
C ASN A 125 16.51 -3.69 -0.46
N LYS A 126 15.84 -3.24 0.60
CA LYS A 126 14.57 -3.77 1.07
C LYS A 126 13.46 -2.75 0.82
N TYR A 127 12.26 -3.23 0.54
CA TYR A 127 11.07 -2.39 0.34
C TYR A 127 10.22 -2.36 1.61
N TYR A 128 9.62 -1.19 1.88
CA TYR A 128 8.74 -0.96 3.03
C TYR A 128 7.53 -0.14 2.60
N ILE A 129 6.40 -0.39 3.22
CA ILE A 129 5.24 0.49 3.13
C ILE A 129 5.48 1.70 4.05
N ASN A 130 5.56 2.88 3.48
CA ASN A 130 5.66 4.13 4.22
C ASN A 130 4.28 4.74 4.52
N ARG A 131 3.36 4.64 3.55
CA ARG A 131 1.99 5.12 3.66
C ARG A 131 1.02 4.18 2.96
N ILE A 132 -0.21 4.13 3.46
CA ILE A 132 -1.30 3.37 2.85
C ILE A 132 -2.59 4.19 2.91
N ILE A 133 -3.25 4.30 1.77
CA ILE A 133 -4.53 4.97 1.61
C ILE A 133 -5.53 3.90 1.18
N ASN A 134 -6.61 3.78 1.92
CA ASN A 134 -7.75 2.99 1.50
C ASN A 134 -8.69 3.89 0.69
N ASN A 135 -8.80 3.64 -0.61
CA ASN A 135 -9.51 4.52 -1.53
C ASN A 135 -11.05 4.49 -1.37
N ILE A 136 -11.55 3.57 -0.54
CA ILE A 136 -13.00 3.46 -0.24
C ILE A 136 -13.35 4.23 1.04
N LEU A 137 -12.39 4.39 1.97
CA LEU A 137 -12.66 5.08 3.22
C LEU A 137 -12.78 6.60 3.00
N LEU A 138 -13.70 7.19 3.75
CA LEU A 138 -13.80 8.64 3.86
C LEU A 138 -12.48 9.22 4.39
N GLU A 139 -12.22 10.46 4.05
CA GLU A 139 -10.98 11.15 4.38
C GLU A 139 -10.67 11.16 5.88
N ASP A 140 -11.71 11.35 6.72
CA ASP A 140 -11.63 11.34 8.19
C ASP A 140 -11.28 9.97 8.80
N ARG A 141 -11.35 8.88 8.03
CA ARG A 141 -11.05 7.50 8.48
C ARG A 141 -9.80 6.92 7.84
N ASN A 142 -9.19 7.65 6.94
CA ASN A 142 -8.03 7.18 6.20
C ASN A 142 -6.78 7.26 7.09
N PRO A 143 -5.96 6.19 7.21
CA PRO A 143 -4.72 6.20 7.99
C PRO A 143 -3.78 7.35 7.62
N GLU A 144 -3.76 7.74 6.37
CA GLU A 144 -2.93 8.84 5.87
C GLU A 144 -3.14 10.15 6.63
N ASN A 145 -4.38 10.51 6.96
CA ASN A 145 -4.67 11.75 7.66
C ASN A 145 -4.14 11.76 9.09
N PHE A 146 -4.17 10.62 9.76
CA PHE A 146 -3.61 10.48 11.10
C PHE A 146 -2.07 10.49 11.08
N ILE A 147 -1.44 9.98 10.01
CA ILE A 147 0.02 9.97 9.89
C ILE A 147 0.58 11.37 9.65
N THR A 148 -0.13 12.18 8.88
CA THR A 148 0.33 13.49 8.42
C THR A 148 -0.09 14.66 9.30
N ASN A 149 -1.06 14.47 10.20
CA ASN A 149 -1.59 15.51 11.10
C ASN A 149 -1.34 15.13 12.57
N ASP A 150 -0.48 15.89 13.25
CA ASP A 150 -0.08 15.66 14.64
C ASP A 150 -1.28 15.70 15.62
N ASN A 151 -2.18 16.64 15.42
CA ASN A 151 -3.34 16.80 16.31
C ASN A 151 -4.28 15.58 16.18
N LEU A 152 -4.60 15.19 14.96
CA LEU A 152 -5.44 14.02 14.69
C LEU A 152 -4.81 12.74 15.24
N TYR A 153 -3.49 12.57 15.06
CA TYR A 153 -2.77 11.42 15.60
C TYR A 153 -2.84 11.37 17.13
N ASN A 154 -2.51 12.47 17.80
CA ASN A 154 -2.50 12.54 19.26
C ASN A 154 -3.90 12.36 19.86
N ASP A 155 -4.92 12.97 19.24
CA ASP A 155 -6.31 12.80 19.66
C ASP A 155 -6.78 11.35 19.50
N TYR A 156 -6.38 10.68 18.41
CA TYR A 156 -6.69 9.27 18.21
C TYR A 156 -6.07 8.40 19.31
N ILE A 157 -4.77 8.58 19.60
CA ILE A 157 -4.06 7.81 20.64
C ILE A 157 -4.70 8.06 22.03
N LYS A 158 -4.97 9.31 22.36
CA LYS A 158 -5.63 9.66 23.62
C LYS A 158 -7.00 8.97 23.75
N ASN A 159 -7.86 9.10 22.75
CA ASN A 159 -9.19 8.49 22.75
C ASN A 159 -9.12 6.96 22.86
N PHE A 160 -8.11 6.35 22.28
CA PHE A 160 -7.86 4.91 22.38
C PHE A 160 -7.52 4.53 23.83
N VAL A 161 -6.57 5.23 24.47
CA VAL A 161 -6.16 4.99 25.87
C VAL A 161 -7.35 5.19 26.82
N ASP A 162 -8.11 6.29 26.68
CA ASP A 162 -9.29 6.57 27.48
C ASP A 162 -10.37 5.48 27.34
N SER A 163 -10.50 4.89 26.15
CA SER A 163 -11.46 3.80 25.91
C SER A 163 -11.10 2.51 26.65
N ILE A 164 -9.78 2.18 26.72
CA ILE A 164 -9.29 1.00 27.47
C ILE A 164 -9.47 1.21 28.98
N GLN A 165 -9.17 2.41 29.49
CA GLN A 165 -9.34 2.72 30.94
C GLN A 165 -10.80 2.60 31.38
N LYS A 166 -11.74 3.01 30.54
CA LYS A 166 -13.19 2.88 30.82
C LYS A 166 -13.71 1.43 30.78
N GLN A 167 -13.04 0.54 30.09
CA GLN A 167 -13.42 -0.88 30.04
C GLN A 167 -12.89 -1.68 31.23
N ASN A 168 -11.87 -1.15 31.93
CA ASN A 168 -11.22 -1.81 33.09
C ASN A 168 -11.73 -1.30 34.43
N ASN A 169 -12.65 -0.33 34.43
CA ASN A 169 -13.37 0.20 35.60
C ASN A 169 -14.85 -0.22 35.57
#